data_6f85ab10dd8f7b0be7574962dcaa2faf
#
_entry.id   6f85ab10dd8f7b0be7574962dcaa2faf
#
_cell.length_a   1.000
_cell.length_b   1.000
_cell.length_c   1.000
_cell.angle_alpha   90.00
_cell.angle_beta   90.00
_cell.angle_gamma   90.00
#
_symmetry.space_group_name_H-M   'P 1'
#
loop_
_entity.id
_entity.type
_entity.pdbx_description
1 polymer ?
#
loop_
_entity_poly.entity_id
_entity_poly.type
_entity_poly.pdbx_seq_one_letter_code
_entity_poly.pdbx_strand_id
1 'polypeptide(L)'
;AQRSKDNNTQVGSCIVNPHNKILSMGYNGMPTGCNDDRMPWERKGTPLDTKYLYVCHAELNAILNYSGGSLRGIYTTLFPCNECTKAIIQAGITEVIYYSDKYADTDSTIAAKRMLDMVGITYRQYQKEGKELVLDL
;
A
#
# COMPACT_ATOMS: atom_id res chain seq x y z
N ALA A 1 -6.45 -7.00 -3.28
CA ALA A 1 -6.91 -6.79 -1.89
C ALA A 1 -7.70 -7.99 -1.36
N GLN A 2 -8.53 -8.60 -2.19
CA GLN A 2 -9.34 -9.76 -1.79
C GLN A 2 -8.50 -11.00 -1.44
N ARG A 3 -7.25 -11.04 -1.88
CA ARG A 3 -6.33 -12.15 -1.57
C ARG A 3 -5.74 -12.05 -0.16
N SER A 4 -5.92 -10.92 0.50
CA SER A 4 -5.44 -10.74 1.88
C SER A 4 -6.24 -11.61 2.85
N LYS A 5 -5.56 -12.19 3.83
CA LYS A 5 -6.17 -12.93 4.94
C LYS A 5 -6.69 -12.03 6.04
N ASP A 6 -6.47 -10.73 5.96
CA ASP A 6 -6.93 -9.76 6.97
C ASP A 6 -8.44 -9.55 6.80
N ASN A 7 -9.23 -10.08 7.73
CA ASN A 7 -10.67 -9.94 7.69
C ASN A 7 -11.18 -8.54 8.03
N ASN A 8 -10.33 -7.70 8.65
CA ASN A 8 -10.72 -6.34 9.05
C ASN A 8 -10.42 -5.32 7.96
N THR A 9 -9.26 -5.43 7.29
CA THR A 9 -8.85 -4.48 6.27
C THR A 9 -8.07 -5.21 5.19
N GLN A 10 -8.64 -5.32 4.01
CA GLN A 10 -7.99 -5.92 2.85
C GLN A 10 -7.45 -4.80 1.98
N VAL A 11 -6.13 -4.72 1.85
CA VAL A 11 -5.44 -3.68 1.08
C VAL A 11 -4.66 -4.31 -0.06
N GLY A 12 -4.73 -3.69 -1.21
CA GLY A 12 -3.95 -4.09 -2.37
C GLY A 12 -3.19 -2.91 -2.95
N SER A 13 -2.08 -3.19 -3.60
CA SER A 13 -1.26 -2.20 -4.29
C SER A 13 -0.68 -2.77 -5.56
N CYS A 14 -0.47 -1.93 -6.57
CA CYS A 14 0.32 -2.31 -7.73
C CYS A 14 1.23 -1.16 -8.17
N ILE A 15 2.42 -1.53 -8.63
CA ILE A 15 3.41 -0.59 -9.16
C ILE A 15 3.33 -0.64 -10.68
N VAL A 16 3.35 0.52 -11.31
CA VAL A 16 3.21 0.65 -12.76
C VAL A 16 4.37 1.41 -13.37
N ASN A 17 4.61 1.18 -14.66
CA ASN A 17 5.59 1.90 -15.45
C ASN A 17 4.97 3.17 -16.08
N PRO A 18 5.76 3.98 -16.82
CA PRO A 18 5.23 5.19 -17.49
C PRO A 18 4.11 4.93 -18.47
N HIS A 19 3.96 3.71 -18.97
CA HIS A 19 2.85 3.31 -19.86
C HIS A 19 1.69 2.70 -19.11
N ASN A 20 1.68 2.85 -17.78
CA ASN A 20 0.62 2.34 -16.89
C ASN A 20 0.47 0.81 -16.92
N LYS A 21 1.55 0.10 -17.24
CA LYS A 21 1.58 -1.36 -17.15
C LYS A 21 2.07 -1.81 -15.80
N ILE A 22 1.46 -2.86 -15.28
CA ILE A 22 1.76 -3.38 -13.94
C ILE A 22 3.12 -4.08 -13.96
N LEU A 23 4.01 -3.63 -13.06
CA LEU A 23 5.32 -4.24 -12.85
C LEU A 23 5.35 -5.15 -11.64
N SER A 24 4.50 -4.89 -10.66
CA SER A 24 4.49 -5.60 -9.38
C SER A 24 3.17 -5.40 -8.68
N MET A 25 2.80 -6.35 -7.83
CA MET A 25 1.60 -6.30 -7.01
C MET A 25 1.90 -6.74 -5.60
N GLY A 26 1.10 -6.26 -4.64
CA GLY A 26 1.16 -6.68 -3.25
C GLY A 26 -0.19 -6.57 -2.58
N TYR A 27 -0.38 -7.34 -1.52
CA TYR A 27 -1.53 -7.23 -0.63
C TYR A 27 -1.02 -7.41 0.80
N ASN A 28 -1.78 -6.91 1.78
CA ASN A 28 -1.35 -7.03 3.17
C ASN A 28 -1.37 -8.49 3.63
N GLY A 29 -0.33 -8.90 4.33
CA GLY A 29 -0.18 -10.28 4.78
C GLY A 29 0.95 -10.42 5.79
N MET A 30 1.04 -11.60 6.38
CA MET A 30 2.10 -11.90 7.32
C MET A 30 3.42 -12.18 6.59
N PRO A 31 4.57 -12.01 7.27
CA PRO A 31 5.86 -12.32 6.66
C PRO A 31 5.91 -13.75 6.11
N THR A 32 6.67 -13.94 5.03
CA THR A 32 6.84 -15.24 4.42
C THR A 32 7.33 -16.26 5.44
N GLY A 33 6.64 -17.40 5.52
CA GLY A 33 6.97 -18.45 6.49
C GLY A 33 6.21 -18.34 7.80
N CYS A 34 5.57 -17.21 8.10
CA CYS A 34 4.69 -17.11 9.26
C CYS A 34 3.32 -17.64 8.88
N ASN A 35 2.88 -18.68 9.60
CA ASN A 35 1.62 -19.36 9.30
C ASN A 35 0.45 -18.43 9.60
N ASP A 36 -0.35 -18.10 8.60
CA ASP A 36 -1.50 -17.18 8.72
C ASP A 36 -2.49 -17.64 9.79
N ASP A 37 -2.68 -18.96 9.96
CA ASP A 37 -3.62 -19.50 10.93
C ASP A 37 -3.11 -19.40 12.37
N ARG A 38 -1.82 -19.15 12.55
CA ARG A 38 -1.18 -19.07 13.87
C ARG A 38 -0.80 -17.64 14.25
N MET A 39 -0.89 -16.69 13.31
CA MET A 39 -0.55 -15.29 13.55
C MET A 39 -1.77 -14.51 14.01
N PRO A 40 -1.57 -13.49 14.88
CA PRO A 40 -2.69 -12.67 15.32
C PRO A 40 -3.15 -11.72 14.22
N TRP A 41 -4.45 -11.73 13.93
CA TRP A 41 -5.08 -10.80 12.97
C TRP A 41 -5.97 -9.78 13.69
N GLU A 42 -5.99 -9.81 15.02
CA GLU A 42 -6.84 -8.95 15.81
C GLU A 42 -6.35 -7.50 15.80
N ARG A 43 -7.28 -6.57 15.96
CA ARG A 43 -7.00 -5.14 16.06
C ARG A 43 -6.91 -4.66 17.49
N LYS A 44 -7.43 -5.42 18.44
CA LYS A 44 -7.47 -5.09 19.86
C LYS A 44 -6.84 -6.20 20.68
N GLY A 45 -6.13 -5.81 21.72
CA GLY A 45 -5.41 -6.72 22.60
C GLY A 45 -4.07 -6.15 22.98
N THR A 46 -3.24 -6.99 23.61
CA THR A 46 -1.86 -6.57 23.87
C THR A 46 -1.10 -6.46 22.55
N PRO A 47 -0.05 -5.61 22.47
CA PRO A 47 0.67 -5.44 21.20
C PRO A 47 1.14 -6.74 20.56
N LEU A 48 1.60 -7.72 21.36
CA LEU A 48 2.06 -9.00 20.83
C LEU A 48 0.94 -9.88 20.30
N ASP A 49 -0.31 -9.61 20.68
CA ASP A 49 -1.47 -10.40 20.29
C ASP A 49 -2.34 -9.71 19.24
N THR A 50 -1.82 -8.65 18.62
CA THR A 50 -2.48 -7.95 17.52
C THR A 50 -1.62 -8.02 16.26
N LYS A 51 -2.24 -7.77 15.09
CA LYS A 51 -1.56 -7.85 13.81
C LYS A 51 -0.48 -6.79 13.59
N TYR A 52 -0.54 -5.66 14.32
CA TYR A 52 0.22 -4.46 13.96
C TYR A 52 1.74 -4.59 14.03
N LEU A 53 2.26 -5.50 14.85
CA LEU A 53 3.69 -5.74 14.91
C LEU A 53 4.20 -6.70 13.83
N TYR A 54 3.30 -7.41 13.14
CA TYR A 54 3.68 -8.52 12.26
C TYR A 54 3.27 -8.32 10.81
N VAL A 55 2.12 -7.69 10.56
CA VAL A 55 1.57 -7.61 9.21
C VAL A 55 2.45 -6.74 8.30
N CYS A 56 2.72 -7.25 7.11
CA CYS A 56 3.38 -6.48 6.05
C CYS A 56 2.31 -5.80 5.22
N HIS A 57 2.45 -4.49 5.02
CA HIS A 57 1.48 -3.73 4.25
C HIS A 57 1.60 -4.03 2.75
N ALA A 58 0.51 -3.82 2.03
CA ALA A 58 0.42 -4.10 0.59
C ALA A 58 1.49 -3.33 -0.21
N GLU A 59 1.72 -2.07 0.12
CA GLU A 59 2.68 -1.22 -0.59
C GLU A 59 4.11 -1.76 -0.41
N LEU A 60 4.47 -2.15 0.81
CA LEU A 60 5.78 -2.75 1.07
C LEU A 60 5.94 -4.04 0.28
N ASN A 61 4.91 -4.90 0.27
CA ASN A 61 4.96 -6.16 -0.47
C ASN A 61 5.10 -5.92 -1.97
N ALA A 62 4.40 -4.93 -2.54
CA ALA A 62 4.54 -4.58 -3.94
C ALA A 62 5.98 -4.12 -4.26
N ILE A 63 6.57 -3.30 -3.40
CA ILE A 63 7.95 -2.82 -3.57
C ILE A 63 8.94 -3.98 -3.51
N LEU A 64 8.79 -4.87 -2.54
CA LEU A 64 9.69 -6.03 -2.39
C LEU A 64 9.53 -7.05 -3.50
N ASN A 65 8.35 -7.15 -4.11
CA ASN A 65 8.10 -8.03 -5.24
C ASN A 65 8.57 -7.45 -6.57
N TYR A 66 8.89 -6.16 -6.61
CA TYR A 66 9.34 -5.50 -7.83
C TYR A 66 10.71 -6.05 -8.26
N SER A 67 10.83 -6.43 -9.52
CA SER A 67 12.04 -7.07 -10.04
C SER A 67 12.68 -6.34 -11.22
N GLY A 68 12.22 -5.15 -11.56
CA GLY A 68 12.84 -4.34 -12.60
C GLY A 68 11.82 -3.65 -13.50
N GLY A 69 12.32 -2.75 -14.33
CA GLY A 69 11.52 -1.91 -15.20
C GLY A 69 11.50 -0.46 -14.72
N SER A 70 11.07 0.44 -15.59
CA SER A 70 11.01 1.88 -15.24
C SER A 70 9.81 2.14 -14.34
N LEU A 71 10.08 2.64 -13.14
CA LEU A 71 9.05 2.98 -12.17
C LEU A 71 8.35 4.29 -12.54
N ARG A 72 7.04 4.35 -12.34
CA ARG A 72 6.27 5.58 -12.47
C ARG A 72 5.44 5.82 -11.22
N GLY A 73 4.49 4.95 -10.93
CA GLY A 73 3.51 5.16 -9.89
C GLY A 73 3.14 3.91 -9.13
N ILE A 74 2.45 4.13 -8.02
CA ILE A 74 1.88 3.07 -7.22
C ILE A 74 0.39 3.35 -7.02
N TYR A 75 -0.44 2.37 -7.35
CA TYR A 75 -1.87 2.38 -7.04
C TYR A 75 -2.08 1.63 -5.74
N THR A 76 -2.89 2.19 -4.86
CA THR A 76 -3.15 1.55 -3.57
C THR A 76 -4.60 1.79 -3.14
N THR A 77 -5.20 0.81 -2.47
CA THR A 77 -6.58 0.93 -2.02
C THR A 77 -6.73 1.96 -0.92
N LEU A 78 -5.76 2.08 -0.01
CA LEU A 78 -5.73 3.10 1.03
C LEU A 78 -4.53 4.01 0.84
N PHE A 79 -4.65 5.27 1.25
CA PHE A 79 -3.49 6.16 1.26
C PHE A 79 -2.37 5.51 2.08
N PRO A 80 -1.13 5.49 1.59
CA PRO A 80 -0.05 4.78 2.29
C PRO A 80 0.27 5.41 3.64
N CYS A 81 0.58 4.56 4.61
CA CYS A 81 1.02 5.02 5.92
C CYS A 81 2.41 5.67 5.83
N ASN A 82 2.84 6.30 6.92
CA ASN A 82 4.15 6.96 6.96
C ASN A 82 5.32 6.01 6.67
N GLU A 83 5.27 4.77 7.16
CA GLU A 83 6.34 3.80 6.92
C GLU A 83 6.40 3.36 5.45
N CYS A 84 5.24 3.03 4.86
CA CYS A 84 5.19 2.65 3.45
C CYS A 84 5.54 3.83 2.54
N THR A 85 5.20 5.06 2.93
CA THR A 85 5.57 6.25 2.18
C THR A 85 7.08 6.42 2.11
N LYS A 86 7.79 6.15 3.20
CA LYS A 86 9.26 6.16 3.18
C LYS A 86 9.81 5.16 2.17
N ALA A 87 9.25 3.96 2.15
CA ALA A 87 9.66 2.94 1.18
C ALA A 87 9.36 3.35 -0.26
N ILE A 88 8.22 3.97 -0.50
CA ILE A 88 7.83 4.49 -1.83
C ILE A 88 8.85 5.51 -2.31
N ILE A 89 9.22 6.45 -1.46
CA ILE A 89 10.21 7.49 -1.77
C ILE A 89 11.57 6.86 -2.10
N GLN A 90 12.02 5.94 -1.24
CA GLN A 90 13.33 5.30 -1.42
C GLN A 90 13.36 4.41 -2.65
N ALA A 91 12.23 3.85 -3.07
CA ALA A 91 12.14 3.03 -4.28
C ALA A 91 12.19 3.86 -5.57
N GLY A 92 11.97 5.17 -5.49
CA GLY A 92 11.99 6.03 -6.67
C GLY A 92 10.65 6.16 -7.39
N ILE A 93 9.56 5.81 -6.73
CA ILE A 93 8.22 5.97 -7.28
C ILE A 93 7.85 7.46 -7.23
N THR A 94 7.26 7.99 -8.30
CA THR A 94 7.04 9.43 -8.44
C THR A 94 5.59 9.86 -8.34
N GLU A 95 4.66 8.92 -8.27
CA GLU A 95 3.24 9.24 -8.14
C GLU A 95 2.52 8.20 -7.29
N VAL A 96 1.63 8.67 -6.41
CA VAL A 96 0.76 7.81 -5.61
C VAL A 96 -0.68 8.03 -6.05
N ILE A 97 -1.37 6.97 -6.43
CA ILE A 97 -2.78 7.02 -6.81
C ILE A 97 -3.55 6.15 -5.79
N TYR A 98 -4.31 6.81 -4.93
CA TYR A 98 -5.02 6.12 -3.86
C TYR A 98 -6.53 6.09 -4.13
N TYR A 99 -7.19 5.02 -3.68
CA TYR A 99 -8.63 4.89 -3.81
C TYR A 99 -9.36 5.57 -2.65
N SER A 100 -8.90 5.35 -1.42
CA SER A 100 -9.54 5.88 -0.22
C SER A 100 -8.52 6.58 0.68
N ASP A 101 -8.92 7.71 1.24
CA ASP A 101 -8.13 8.49 2.22
C ASP A 101 -8.91 8.61 3.53
N LYS A 102 -9.58 7.53 3.93
CA LYS A 102 -10.46 7.56 5.11
C LYS A 102 -9.71 7.82 6.42
N TYR A 103 -8.39 7.68 6.44
CA TYR A 103 -7.57 7.96 7.61
C TYR A 103 -6.77 9.27 7.48
N ALA A 104 -7.29 10.21 6.67
CA ALA A 104 -6.60 11.47 6.37
C ALA A 104 -6.23 12.29 7.62
N ASP A 105 -7.00 12.18 8.69
CA ASP A 105 -6.80 12.95 9.91
C ASP A 105 -5.76 12.35 10.86
N THR A 106 -5.22 11.17 10.56
CA THR A 106 -4.23 10.53 11.41
C THR A 106 -2.85 11.16 11.23
N ASP A 107 -2.04 11.11 12.28
CA ASP A 107 -0.65 11.59 12.20
C ASP A 107 0.13 10.85 11.13
N SER A 108 -0.12 9.56 10.95
CA SER A 108 0.54 8.75 9.93
C SER A 108 0.30 9.32 8.53
N THR A 109 -0.95 9.62 8.18
CA THR A 109 -1.30 10.16 6.85
C THR A 109 -0.77 11.59 6.68
N ILE A 110 -0.88 12.40 7.72
CA ILE A 110 -0.35 13.77 7.68
C ILE A 110 1.17 13.76 7.44
N ALA A 111 1.89 12.91 8.16
CA ALA A 111 3.33 12.76 7.97
C ALA A 111 3.68 12.24 6.58
N ALA A 112 2.91 11.27 6.08
CA ALA A 112 3.08 10.74 4.73
C ALA A 112 2.98 11.85 3.68
N LYS A 113 1.94 12.68 3.77
CA LYS A 113 1.74 13.79 2.82
C LYS A 113 2.83 14.83 2.93
N ARG A 114 3.28 15.15 4.14
CA ARG A 114 4.39 16.08 4.34
C ARG A 114 5.66 15.61 3.63
N MET A 115 5.97 14.31 3.76
CA MET A 115 7.16 13.74 3.10
C MET A 115 7.02 13.77 1.57
N LEU A 116 5.85 13.39 1.06
CA LEU A 116 5.60 13.38 -0.39
C LEU A 116 5.69 14.80 -0.97
N ASP A 117 5.10 15.77 -0.28
CA ASP A 117 5.16 17.18 -0.71
C ASP A 117 6.59 17.69 -0.71
N MET A 118 7.38 17.34 0.30
CA MET A 118 8.75 17.79 0.43
C MET A 118 9.65 17.31 -0.70
N VAL A 119 9.44 16.07 -1.16
CA VAL A 119 10.27 15.50 -2.24
C VAL A 119 9.62 15.65 -3.62
N GLY A 120 8.45 16.28 -3.72
CA GLY A 120 7.81 16.55 -5.00
C GLY A 120 7.10 15.37 -5.63
N ILE A 121 6.76 14.34 -4.85
CA ILE A 121 5.97 13.22 -5.35
C ILE A 121 4.50 13.63 -5.31
N THR A 122 3.83 13.52 -6.46
CA THR A 122 2.41 13.84 -6.56
C THR A 122 1.56 12.69 -6.05
N TYR A 123 0.39 13.02 -5.50
CA TYR A 123 -0.58 12.02 -5.10
C TYR A 123 -1.97 12.50 -5.45
N ARG A 124 -2.81 11.60 -5.91
CA ARG A 124 -4.18 11.90 -6.30
C ARG A 124 -5.10 10.74 -6.02
N GLN A 125 -6.36 11.05 -5.82
CA GLN A 125 -7.39 10.03 -5.66
C GLN A 125 -7.76 9.46 -7.03
N TYR A 126 -7.90 8.14 -7.08
CA TYR A 126 -8.35 7.46 -8.29
C TYR A 126 -9.78 7.90 -8.62
N GLN A 127 -9.99 8.34 -9.86
CA GLN A 127 -11.28 8.77 -10.35
C GLN A 127 -11.82 7.74 -11.33
N LYS A 128 -13.02 7.22 -11.01
CA LYS A 128 -13.67 6.28 -11.88
C LYS A 128 -14.35 7.03 -13.03
N GLU A 129 -13.82 6.88 -14.25
CA GLU A 129 -14.44 7.42 -15.45
C GLU A 129 -15.14 6.29 -16.21
N GLY A 130 -16.13 6.65 -17.06
CA GLY A 130 -17.05 5.65 -17.64
C GLY A 130 -16.44 4.58 -18.52
N LYS A 131 -15.16 4.64 -18.83
CA LYS A 131 -14.48 3.64 -19.68
C LYS A 131 -13.39 2.89 -18.96
N GLU A 132 -13.29 3.05 -17.67
CA GLU A 132 -12.14 2.55 -17.02
C GLU A 132 -12.18 1.10 -16.72
N LEU A 133 -10.99 0.56 -16.63
CA LEU A 133 -10.77 -0.75 -16.06
C LEU A 133 -10.97 -0.65 -14.58
N VAL A 134 -11.82 -1.50 -14.05
CA VAL A 134 -11.91 -1.68 -12.62
C VAL A 134 -10.65 -2.41 -12.19
N LEU A 135 -9.75 -1.72 -11.52
CA LEU A 135 -8.61 -2.36 -10.90
C LEU A 135 -9.09 -3.00 -9.60
N ASP A 136 -9.14 -4.31 -9.59
CA ASP A 136 -9.49 -5.08 -8.41
C ASP A 136 -8.22 -5.30 -7.59
N LEU A 137 -7.89 -4.31 -6.80
CA LEU A 137 -6.69 -4.34 -5.96
C LEU A 137 -6.92 -5.06 -4.64
#